data_dd2e3a4824adf84ebc905991317b3ae5
#
_entry.id   dd2e3a4824adf84ebc905991317b3ae5
#
_cell.length_a   1.000
_cell.length_b   1.000
_cell.length_c   1.000
_cell.angle_alpha   90.00
_cell.angle_beta   90.00
_cell.angle_gamma   90.00
#
_symmetry.space_group_name_H-M   'P 1'
#
loop_
_entity.id
_entity.type
_entity.pdbx_description
1 polymer ?
#
loop_
_entity_poly.entity_id
_entity_poly.type
_entity_poly.pdbx_seq_one_letter_code
_entity_poly.pdbx_strand_id
1 'polypeptide(L)'
;LESLDAGFDVAQDRYRENWHRWQHGLVGLDRPHAGKVNAYRVSTAVLAAHRAADRAGAVVASLSIPWGDNKGDDDLGGYHLVWPRDLVETAGGFLAAGDSREALAILDYLREVQLASGHWPQNLWLDGRPYWPGVQMDECAFPILLADLLHRHHHLAGRHLDRFMPMIRKAAGYLVANGPATVQDRWEEDGGYSPFTLAVEIAALLAAADLIEAEGDADAAGHLRETADCWNEQIENWTFASRPDICAAAGIEGYYVRIAGAAATDVAAADGETAIRNQVPEKAMLPAWDVLSPDALALVRFGLRRPDDPRILDTIKAIDHALKVELPQGPLWYRYTGDGYGEKPDGGPFDGIGQGRAWPLLSGERAHYELAAGRRDRAEALLATLEASAGVEGLLPEQSWDGPDVPARELAFGRPSGSAMPLVWAHAEHIKLLRSLADGAVFDMPPQTVERYIRRRTPAALRIWRPDNRIATMPRGKILRLELNAPALVHWSLDGWSTTSDSPTRETAFATHVADLPTAGLAAGACILFTLLWLGSQQRWENIDYEIRIPGE
;
A
#
# COMPACT_ATOMS: atom_id res chain seq x y z
N LEU A 1 13.68 -30.14 26.48
CA LEU A 1 14.11 -31.34 27.17
C LEU A 1 13.63 -32.62 26.46
N GLU A 2 12.36 -32.71 26.03
CA GLU A 2 11.82 -33.90 25.33
C GLU A 2 12.60 -34.29 24.06
N SER A 3 13.14 -33.32 23.31
CA SER A 3 13.94 -33.58 22.09
C SER A 3 15.32 -34.21 22.47
N LEU A 4 15.88 -33.80 23.58
CA LEU A 4 17.15 -34.38 24.09
C LEU A 4 16.94 -35.82 24.56
N ASP A 5 15.83 -36.10 25.23
CA ASP A 5 15.48 -37.44 25.73
C ASP A 5 15.17 -38.40 24.59
N ALA A 6 14.55 -37.89 23.49
CA ALA A 6 14.22 -38.68 22.30
C ALA A 6 15.42 -39.03 21.41
N GLY A 7 16.50 -38.27 21.49
CA GLY A 7 17.69 -38.37 20.64
C GLY A 7 17.51 -37.67 19.27
N PHE A 8 18.65 -37.40 18.60
CA PHE A 8 18.69 -36.58 17.38
C PHE A 8 17.87 -37.17 16.23
N ASP A 9 18.02 -38.46 15.93
CA ASP A 9 17.37 -39.10 14.81
C ASP A 9 15.83 -39.01 14.90
N VAL A 10 15.30 -39.33 16.11
CA VAL A 10 13.84 -39.22 16.37
C VAL A 10 13.35 -37.78 16.27
N ALA A 11 14.11 -36.81 16.77
CA ALA A 11 13.76 -35.40 16.67
C ALA A 11 13.80 -34.92 15.23
N GLN A 12 14.80 -35.33 14.43
CA GLN A 12 14.91 -35.02 13.00
C GLN A 12 13.75 -35.63 12.20
N ASP A 13 13.41 -36.88 12.41
CA ASP A 13 12.32 -37.53 11.71
C ASP A 13 10.98 -36.85 12.02
N ARG A 14 10.69 -36.54 13.28
CA ARG A 14 9.49 -35.77 13.67
C ARG A 14 9.45 -34.40 13.00
N TYR A 15 10.58 -33.70 12.94
CA TYR A 15 10.68 -32.40 12.26
C TYR A 15 10.34 -32.52 10.77
N ARG A 16 10.97 -33.48 10.07
CA ARG A 16 10.70 -33.74 8.65
C ARG A 16 9.25 -34.12 8.41
N GLU A 17 8.69 -35.04 9.19
CA GLU A 17 7.30 -35.47 9.09
C GLU A 17 6.31 -34.31 9.28
N ASN A 18 6.59 -33.40 10.24
CA ASN A 18 5.75 -32.24 10.47
C ASN A 18 5.75 -31.29 9.25
N TRP A 19 6.94 -31.00 8.68
CA TRP A 19 7.05 -30.21 7.47
C TRP A 19 6.34 -30.86 6.28
N HIS A 20 6.54 -32.14 6.03
CA HIS A 20 5.88 -32.87 4.97
C HIS A 20 4.36 -32.85 5.16
N ARG A 21 3.87 -33.14 6.34
CA ARG A 21 2.43 -33.13 6.65
C ARG A 21 1.83 -31.76 6.41
N TRP A 22 2.47 -30.70 6.88
CA TRP A 22 2.00 -29.35 6.67
C TRP A 22 1.97 -28.99 5.17
N GLN A 23 3.06 -29.19 4.45
CA GLN A 23 3.14 -28.88 3.02
C GLN A 23 2.18 -29.72 2.15
N HIS A 24 1.91 -30.97 2.52
CA HIS A 24 0.91 -31.79 1.84
C HIS A 24 -0.54 -31.33 2.09
N GLY A 25 -0.78 -30.62 3.19
CA GLY A 25 -2.07 -30.02 3.51
C GLY A 25 -2.36 -28.73 2.74
N LEU A 26 -1.37 -28.14 2.07
CA LEU A 26 -1.53 -26.92 1.29
C LEU A 26 -2.19 -27.18 -0.07
N VAL A 27 -2.77 -26.14 -0.67
CA VAL A 27 -3.30 -26.19 -2.03
C VAL A 27 -2.17 -26.55 -3.00
N GLY A 28 -2.46 -27.46 -3.95
CA GLY A 28 -1.50 -27.91 -4.95
C GLY A 28 -1.28 -26.86 -6.05
N LEU A 29 -0.39 -25.91 -5.80
CA LEU A 29 0.03 -24.88 -6.78
C LEU A 29 1.37 -25.22 -7.42
N ASP A 30 1.85 -26.44 -7.23
CA ASP A 30 3.10 -26.92 -7.82
C ASP A 30 3.06 -26.84 -9.35
N ARG A 31 4.12 -26.31 -9.96
CA ARG A 31 4.26 -26.24 -11.41
C ARG A 31 5.40 -27.15 -11.88
N PRO A 32 5.28 -27.75 -13.07
CA PRO A 32 6.43 -28.42 -13.69
C PRO A 32 7.56 -27.42 -13.88
N HIS A 33 8.74 -27.71 -13.36
CA HIS A 33 9.92 -26.87 -13.50
C HIS A 33 11.12 -27.69 -13.99
N ALA A 34 11.96 -27.07 -14.79
CA ALA A 34 13.16 -27.71 -15.33
C ALA A 34 14.29 -27.80 -14.28
N GLY A 35 14.13 -27.13 -13.14
CA GLY A 35 15.12 -27.07 -12.06
C GLY A 35 14.95 -28.18 -11.02
N LYS A 36 15.94 -28.29 -10.12
CA LYS A 36 15.92 -29.23 -9.00
C LYS A 36 15.03 -28.79 -7.83
N VAL A 37 14.66 -27.51 -7.80
CA VAL A 37 13.98 -26.85 -6.66
C VAL A 37 12.56 -26.50 -7.03
N ASN A 38 11.61 -26.89 -6.20
CA ASN A 38 10.21 -26.51 -6.34
C ASN A 38 9.98 -25.13 -5.71
N ALA A 39 9.87 -24.09 -6.53
CA ALA A 39 9.76 -22.69 -6.07
C ALA A 39 8.55 -22.47 -5.14
N TYR A 40 7.38 -23.10 -5.43
CA TYR A 40 6.22 -22.99 -4.56
C TYR A 40 6.48 -23.57 -3.16
N ARG A 41 7.11 -24.76 -3.08
CA ARG A 41 7.43 -25.40 -1.80
C ARG A 41 8.47 -24.61 -1.00
N VAL A 42 9.45 -24.03 -1.69
CA VAL A 42 10.39 -23.10 -1.04
C VAL A 42 9.68 -21.85 -0.53
N SER A 43 8.84 -21.22 -1.35
CA SER A 43 8.14 -20.00 -0.92
C SER A 43 7.26 -20.26 0.31
N THR A 44 6.49 -21.36 0.33
CA THR A 44 5.70 -21.71 1.52
C THR A 44 6.58 -21.99 2.74
N ALA A 45 7.74 -22.65 2.56
CA ALA A 45 8.68 -22.91 3.63
C ALA A 45 9.32 -21.61 4.17
N VAL A 46 9.64 -20.65 3.30
CA VAL A 46 10.14 -19.33 3.71
C VAL A 46 9.13 -18.63 4.60
N LEU A 47 7.87 -18.50 4.19
CA LEU A 47 6.83 -17.87 5.02
C LEU A 47 6.76 -18.53 6.41
N ALA A 48 6.76 -19.88 6.44
CA ALA A 48 6.64 -20.62 7.69
C ALA A 48 7.88 -20.52 8.59
N ALA A 49 9.08 -20.44 7.99
CA ALA A 49 10.34 -20.36 8.74
C ALA A 49 10.57 -18.97 9.38
N HIS A 50 9.94 -17.92 8.87
CA HIS A 50 10.08 -16.55 9.36
C HIS A 50 9.07 -16.20 10.46
N ARG A 51 8.21 -17.14 10.87
CA ARG A 51 7.28 -16.96 11.99
C ARG A 51 8.05 -16.99 13.31
N ALA A 52 7.67 -16.11 14.23
CA ALA A 52 8.16 -16.17 15.60
C ALA A 52 7.72 -17.49 16.28
N ALA A 53 8.64 -18.12 17.00
CA ALA A 53 8.37 -19.39 17.67
C ALA A 53 7.47 -19.23 18.91
N ASP A 54 7.54 -18.08 19.55
CA ASP A 54 6.89 -17.75 20.83
C ASP A 54 5.78 -16.70 20.71
N ARG A 55 5.56 -16.16 19.51
CA ARG A 55 4.53 -15.15 19.25
C ARG A 55 3.74 -15.48 17.98
N ALA A 56 2.60 -16.14 18.16
CA ALA A 56 1.72 -16.51 17.03
C ALA A 56 1.35 -15.29 16.20
N GLY A 57 1.44 -15.41 14.88
CA GLY A 57 1.10 -14.36 13.92
C GLY A 57 2.18 -13.31 13.68
N ALA A 58 3.25 -13.24 14.46
CA ALA A 58 4.39 -12.39 14.16
C ALA A 58 5.30 -13.05 13.13
N VAL A 59 5.63 -12.34 12.04
CA VAL A 59 6.53 -12.81 10.98
C VAL A 59 7.51 -11.68 10.65
N VAL A 60 8.81 -11.96 10.65
CA VAL A 60 9.82 -10.97 10.28
C VAL A 60 9.96 -10.83 8.76
N ALA A 61 10.40 -9.66 8.28
CA ALA A 61 10.55 -9.38 6.86
C ALA A 61 11.63 -10.25 6.19
N SER A 62 12.72 -10.53 6.91
CA SER A 62 13.78 -11.46 6.49
C SER A 62 14.56 -11.92 7.72
N LEU A 63 15.14 -13.14 7.66
CA LEU A 63 16.12 -13.64 8.62
C LEU A 63 17.57 -13.34 8.20
N SER A 64 17.77 -12.71 7.03
CA SER A 64 19.10 -12.34 6.56
C SER A 64 19.57 -11.00 7.15
N ILE A 65 20.88 -10.79 7.08
CA ILE A 65 21.52 -9.51 7.38
C ILE A 65 21.99 -8.92 6.05
N PRO A 66 21.27 -7.95 5.46
CA PRO A 66 21.64 -7.37 4.18
C PRO A 66 23.04 -6.77 4.21
N TRP A 67 23.78 -6.97 3.13
CA TRP A 67 25.17 -6.49 2.93
C TRP A 67 26.17 -6.93 4.01
N GLY A 68 25.85 -7.96 4.80
CA GLY A 68 26.77 -8.62 5.72
C GLY A 68 27.35 -7.66 6.77
N ASP A 69 28.69 -7.58 6.80
CA ASP A 69 29.45 -6.91 7.85
C ASP A 69 29.19 -5.39 8.01
N ASN A 70 28.52 -4.76 7.05
CA ASN A 70 28.28 -3.31 7.10
C ASN A 70 27.15 -2.88 8.05
N LYS A 71 26.28 -3.83 8.40
CA LYS A 71 25.24 -3.62 9.40
C LYS A 71 25.47 -4.58 10.55
N GLY A 72 26.54 -4.36 11.32
CA GLY A 72 26.86 -5.19 12.45
C GLY A 72 25.75 -5.28 13.50
N ASP A 73 26.03 -5.94 14.60
CA ASP A 73 25.10 -6.12 15.73
C ASP A 73 24.53 -4.82 16.32
N ASP A 74 25.04 -3.66 15.87
CA ASP A 74 24.55 -2.34 16.27
C ASP A 74 23.17 -2.00 15.68
N ASP A 75 22.79 -2.60 14.53
CA ASP A 75 21.44 -2.50 13.96
C ASP A 75 20.61 -3.74 14.34
N LEU A 76 20.24 -3.81 15.61
CA LEU A 76 19.51 -4.95 16.18
C LEU A 76 18.13 -5.19 15.54
N GLY A 77 17.53 -4.16 14.96
CA GLY A 77 16.26 -4.27 14.23
C GLY A 77 16.47 -4.89 12.85
N GLY A 78 17.11 -4.17 11.97
CA GLY A 78 17.34 -4.58 10.59
C GLY A 78 16.06 -5.11 9.92
N TYR A 79 16.13 -6.30 9.34
CA TYR A 79 14.97 -7.02 8.77
C TYR A 79 14.32 -8.02 9.74
N HIS A 80 14.83 -8.15 10.99
CA HIS A 80 14.25 -8.99 12.04
C HIS A 80 13.07 -8.31 12.76
N LEU A 81 12.38 -7.43 12.06
CA LEU A 81 11.22 -6.66 12.50
C LEU A 81 9.98 -7.06 11.70
N VAL A 82 8.84 -6.63 12.20
CA VAL A 82 7.52 -6.83 11.57
C VAL A 82 7.05 -5.50 10.99
N TRP A 83 6.83 -5.43 9.69
CA TRP A 83 6.09 -4.36 9.02
C TRP A 83 4.64 -4.79 8.83
N PRO A 84 3.65 -4.00 9.21
CA PRO A 84 2.23 -4.36 9.05
C PRO A 84 1.84 -4.67 7.60
N ARG A 85 2.36 -3.95 6.63
CA ARG A 85 2.17 -4.23 5.20
C ARG A 85 2.71 -5.60 4.81
N ASP A 86 3.99 -5.86 5.07
CA ASP A 86 4.65 -7.13 4.76
C ASP A 86 3.96 -8.30 5.43
N LEU A 87 3.49 -8.07 6.67
CA LEU A 87 2.75 -9.07 7.43
C LEU A 87 1.41 -9.43 6.79
N VAL A 88 0.65 -8.42 6.30
CA VAL A 88 -0.62 -8.67 5.59
C VAL A 88 -0.37 -9.34 4.24
N GLU A 89 0.66 -8.93 3.50
CA GLU A 89 1.07 -9.58 2.26
C GLU A 89 1.44 -11.06 2.51
N THR A 90 2.15 -11.33 3.61
CA THR A 90 2.49 -12.69 4.06
C THR A 90 1.24 -13.51 4.41
N ALA A 91 0.27 -12.90 5.12
CA ALA A 91 -1.01 -13.53 5.41
C ALA A 91 -1.79 -13.88 4.12
N GLY A 92 -1.76 -12.99 3.13
CA GLY A 92 -2.29 -13.23 1.79
C GLY A 92 -1.63 -14.44 1.12
N GLY A 93 -0.30 -14.58 1.26
CA GLY A 93 0.46 -15.74 0.78
C GLY A 93 0.04 -17.04 1.47
N PHE A 94 -0.09 -17.07 2.80
CA PHE A 94 -0.59 -18.22 3.54
C PHE A 94 -2.01 -18.59 3.12
N LEU A 95 -2.91 -17.61 3.01
CA LEU A 95 -4.29 -17.85 2.59
C LEU A 95 -4.38 -18.36 1.15
N ALA A 96 -3.58 -17.84 0.24
CA ALA A 96 -3.48 -18.30 -1.13
C ALA A 96 -2.98 -19.75 -1.22
N ALA A 97 -2.08 -20.15 -0.32
CA ALA A 97 -1.61 -21.51 -0.17
C ALA A 97 -2.60 -22.43 0.58
N GLY A 98 -3.71 -21.88 1.12
CA GLY A 98 -4.73 -22.65 1.85
C GLY A 98 -4.51 -22.77 3.35
N ASP A 99 -3.50 -22.11 3.91
CA ASP A 99 -3.27 -22.05 5.37
C ASP A 99 -3.97 -20.82 5.99
N SER A 100 -5.28 -20.91 6.07
CA SER A 100 -6.11 -19.86 6.70
C SER A 100 -5.86 -19.71 8.20
N ARG A 101 -5.34 -20.74 8.86
CA ARG A 101 -5.01 -20.68 10.29
C ARG A 101 -3.90 -19.68 10.55
N GLU A 102 -2.83 -19.72 9.76
CA GLU A 102 -1.72 -18.77 9.91
C GLU A 102 -2.15 -17.35 9.51
N ALA A 103 -2.96 -17.19 8.46
CA ALA A 103 -3.52 -15.89 8.10
C ALA A 103 -4.42 -15.29 9.20
N LEU A 104 -5.22 -16.12 9.90
CA LEU A 104 -6.00 -15.69 11.06
C LEU A 104 -5.11 -15.33 12.26
N ALA A 105 -4.05 -16.09 12.50
CA ALA A 105 -3.10 -15.78 13.58
C ALA A 105 -2.42 -14.42 13.36
N ILE A 106 -2.10 -14.09 12.10
CA ILE A 106 -1.57 -12.77 11.72
C ILE A 106 -2.61 -11.67 12.00
N LEU A 107 -3.86 -11.86 11.61
CA LEU A 107 -4.91 -10.88 11.91
C LEU A 107 -5.13 -10.68 13.42
N ASP A 108 -5.02 -11.76 14.22
CA ASP A 108 -5.06 -11.67 15.69
C ASP A 108 -3.87 -10.88 16.26
N TYR A 109 -2.66 -11.13 15.76
CA TYR A 109 -1.47 -10.37 16.15
C TYR A 109 -1.65 -8.88 15.83
N LEU A 110 -2.08 -8.54 14.61
CA LEU A 110 -2.35 -7.15 14.23
C LEU A 110 -3.39 -6.49 15.15
N ARG A 111 -4.47 -7.20 15.52
CA ARG A 111 -5.45 -6.71 16.49
C ARG A 111 -4.84 -6.43 17.87
N GLU A 112 -3.93 -7.27 18.33
CA GLU A 112 -3.29 -7.13 19.64
C GLU A 112 -2.31 -5.96 19.69
N VAL A 113 -1.59 -5.69 18.59
CA VAL A 113 -0.56 -4.64 18.53
C VAL A 113 -1.07 -3.31 17.96
N GLN A 114 -2.37 -3.19 17.63
CA GLN A 114 -2.97 -1.94 17.20
C GLN A 114 -2.87 -0.87 18.30
N LEU A 115 -2.37 0.30 17.95
CA LEU A 115 -2.31 1.43 18.88
C LEU A 115 -3.71 1.96 19.24
N ALA A 116 -3.82 2.62 20.38
CA ALA A 116 -5.11 3.16 20.87
C ALA A 116 -5.76 4.13 19.88
N SER A 117 -4.95 4.89 19.13
CA SER A 117 -5.36 5.80 18.04
C SER A 117 -5.95 5.10 16.82
N GLY A 118 -5.73 3.79 16.65
CA GLY A 118 -6.27 3.00 15.55
C GLY A 118 -5.28 2.64 14.45
N HIS A 119 -4.07 3.22 14.46
CA HIS A 119 -3.04 2.89 13.48
C HIS A 119 -2.02 1.89 14.00
N TRP A 120 -1.07 1.52 13.16
CA TRP A 120 0.14 0.76 13.49
C TRP A 120 1.37 1.62 13.22
N PRO A 121 2.45 1.45 14.01
CA PRO A 121 3.72 2.09 13.68
C PRO A 121 4.34 1.41 12.46
N GLN A 122 5.24 2.12 11.79
CA GLN A 122 5.96 1.66 10.59
C GLN A 122 6.54 0.25 10.75
N ASN A 123 7.16 -0.08 11.89
CA ASN A 123 7.56 -1.44 12.20
C ASN A 123 7.62 -1.71 13.71
N LEU A 124 7.67 -2.97 14.02
CA LEU A 124 7.51 -3.51 15.37
C LEU A 124 8.54 -4.59 15.65
N TRP A 125 8.98 -4.68 16.90
CA TRP A 125 9.55 -5.91 17.42
C TRP A 125 8.49 -7.02 17.42
N LEU A 126 8.95 -8.29 17.48
CA LEU A 126 8.04 -9.45 17.51
C LEU A 126 7.03 -9.40 18.67
N ASP A 127 7.38 -8.77 19.79
CA ASP A 127 6.49 -8.57 20.94
C ASP A 127 5.46 -7.45 20.77
N GLY A 128 5.49 -6.75 19.64
CA GLY A 128 4.57 -5.68 19.28
C GLY A 128 5.00 -4.27 19.74
N ARG A 129 6.17 -4.11 20.37
CA ARG A 129 6.69 -2.78 20.68
C ARG A 129 7.13 -2.08 19.40
N PRO A 130 6.78 -0.79 19.21
CA PRO A 130 7.29 -0.01 18.07
C PRO A 130 8.82 0.05 18.07
N TYR A 131 9.41 -0.12 16.90
CA TYR A 131 10.82 0.17 16.65
C TYR A 131 10.96 1.56 16.02
N TRP A 132 10.36 1.78 14.86
CA TRP A 132 10.18 3.11 14.27
C TRP A 132 8.71 3.53 14.34
N PRO A 133 8.41 4.68 14.97
CA PRO A 133 7.03 5.13 15.18
C PRO A 133 6.45 5.88 13.96
N GLY A 134 7.11 5.87 12.79
CA GLY A 134 6.60 6.45 11.56
C GLY A 134 5.22 5.91 11.21
N VAL A 135 4.48 6.66 10.40
CA VAL A 135 3.13 6.26 9.96
C VAL A 135 3.12 6.13 8.45
N GLN A 136 2.73 4.95 8.00
CA GLN A 136 2.39 4.66 6.61
C GLN A 136 0.89 4.33 6.54
N MET A 137 0.13 5.11 5.77
CA MET A 137 -1.33 4.98 5.78
C MET A 137 -1.81 3.68 5.14
N ASP A 138 -1.05 3.11 4.20
CA ASP A 138 -1.30 1.77 3.66
C ASP A 138 -1.19 0.69 4.75
N GLU A 139 -0.25 0.81 5.69
CA GLU A 139 -0.13 -0.11 6.83
C GLU A 139 -1.30 -0.01 7.81
N CYS A 140 -1.98 1.13 7.85
CA CYS A 140 -3.23 1.28 8.60
C CYS A 140 -4.43 0.67 7.87
N ALA A 141 -4.38 0.60 6.54
CA ALA A 141 -5.45 0.12 5.67
C ALA A 141 -5.38 -1.41 5.43
N PHE A 142 -4.20 -1.98 5.27
CA PHE A 142 -4.00 -3.40 4.98
C PHE A 142 -4.63 -4.37 5.98
N PRO A 143 -4.63 -4.14 7.32
CA PRO A 143 -5.32 -5.03 8.26
C PRO A 143 -6.83 -5.13 8.02
N ILE A 144 -7.47 -4.05 7.53
CA ILE A 144 -8.89 -4.08 7.12
C ILE A 144 -9.07 -4.98 5.89
N LEU A 145 -8.19 -4.85 4.90
CA LEU A 145 -8.23 -5.68 3.69
C LEU A 145 -7.98 -7.15 3.97
N LEU A 146 -7.10 -7.48 4.95
CA LEU A 146 -6.91 -8.85 5.40
C LEU A 146 -8.17 -9.42 6.05
N ALA A 147 -8.84 -8.63 6.91
CA ALA A 147 -10.10 -9.06 7.52
C ALA A 147 -11.18 -9.31 6.45
N ASP A 148 -11.31 -8.43 5.46
CA ASP A 148 -12.22 -8.60 4.33
C ASP A 148 -11.85 -9.83 3.47
N LEU A 149 -10.56 -10.02 3.16
CA LEU A 149 -10.09 -11.17 2.39
C LEU A 149 -10.42 -12.50 3.07
N LEU A 150 -10.16 -12.60 4.38
CA LEU A 150 -10.54 -13.76 5.19
C LEU A 150 -12.06 -13.96 5.26
N HIS A 151 -12.82 -12.86 5.36
CA HIS A 151 -14.28 -12.90 5.36
C HIS A 151 -14.83 -13.42 4.02
N ARG A 152 -14.34 -12.89 2.92
CA ARG A 152 -14.75 -13.29 1.56
C ARG A 152 -14.45 -14.77 1.25
N HIS A 153 -13.36 -15.30 1.82
CA HIS A 153 -12.99 -16.70 1.70
C HIS A 153 -13.63 -17.60 2.78
N HIS A 154 -14.61 -17.09 3.54
CA HIS A 154 -15.39 -17.83 4.56
C HIS A 154 -14.57 -18.35 5.75
N HIS A 155 -13.41 -17.75 6.02
CA HIS A 155 -12.59 -18.10 7.18
C HIS A 155 -12.85 -17.18 8.37
N LEU A 156 -13.60 -16.09 8.17
CA LEU A 156 -13.94 -15.10 9.21
C LEU A 156 -15.43 -14.76 9.11
N ALA A 157 -16.26 -15.30 10.01
CA ALA A 157 -17.71 -15.09 10.02
C ALA A 157 -18.28 -15.13 11.43
N GLY A 158 -19.45 -14.50 11.64
CA GLY A 158 -20.20 -14.48 12.91
C GLY A 158 -19.32 -13.98 14.06
N ARG A 159 -19.37 -14.64 15.22
CA ARG A 159 -18.60 -14.26 16.42
C ARG A 159 -17.09 -14.14 16.20
N HIS A 160 -16.54 -14.80 15.20
CA HIS A 160 -15.12 -14.65 14.86
C HIS A 160 -14.84 -13.30 14.19
N LEU A 161 -15.78 -12.78 13.38
CA LEU A 161 -15.67 -11.44 12.80
C LEU A 161 -15.90 -10.36 13.88
N ASP A 162 -16.90 -10.53 14.74
CA ASP A 162 -17.30 -9.54 15.76
C ASP A 162 -16.11 -9.08 16.63
N ARG A 163 -15.17 -9.97 16.92
CA ARG A 163 -13.98 -9.65 17.73
C ARG A 163 -12.99 -8.71 17.03
N PHE A 164 -13.03 -8.62 15.69
CA PHE A 164 -12.17 -7.74 14.89
C PHE A 164 -12.84 -6.42 14.53
N MET A 165 -14.16 -6.31 14.67
CA MET A 165 -14.87 -5.08 14.35
C MET A 165 -14.37 -3.84 15.11
N PRO A 166 -13.99 -3.91 16.41
CA PRO A 166 -13.37 -2.77 17.08
C PRO A 166 -12.04 -2.34 16.45
N MET A 167 -11.20 -3.28 15.97
CA MET A 167 -9.96 -2.99 15.25
C MET A 167 -10.27 -2.30 13.91
N ILE A 168 -11.19 -2.86 13.14
CA ILE A 168 -11.60 -2.35 11.82
C ILE A 168 -12.15 -0.92 11.94
N ARG A 169 -13.06 -0.67 12.90
CA ARG A 169 -13.64 0.66 13.13
C ARG A 169 -12.60 1.70 13.54
N LYS A 170 -11.65 1.33 14.41
CA LYS A 170 -10.55 2.22 14.81
C LYS A 170 -9.62 2.54 13.64
N ALA A 171 -9.24 1.53 12.85
CA ALA A 171 -8.41 1.73 11.67
C ALA A 171 -9.12 2.60 10.63
N ALA A 172 -10.39 2.33 10.32
CA ALA A 172 -11.18 3.16 9.40
C ALA A 172 -11.32 4.60 9.92
N GLY A 173 -11.53 4.78 11.22
CA GLY A 173 -11.57 6.11 11.85
C GLY A 173 -10.24 6.85 11.72
N TYR A 174 -9.12 6.14 11.90
CA TYR A 174 -7.79 6.74 11.71
C TYR A 174 -7.56 7.17 10.26
N LEU A 175 -7.94 6.33 9.28
CA LEU A 175 -7.86 6.66 7.85
C LEU A 175 -8.68 7.91 7.53
N VAL A 176 -9.96 7.96 7.94
CA VAL A 176 -10.83 9.13 7.74
C VAL A 176 -10.22 10.39 8.35
N ALA A 177 -9.70 10.30 9.58
CA ALA A 177 -9.20 11.45 10.31
C ALA A 177 -7.85 11.98 9.81
N ASN A 178 -6.99 11.15 9.21
CA ASN A 178 -5.60 11.49 8.88
C ASN A 178 -5.25 11.36 7.38
N GLY A 179 -6.00 10.59 6.59
CA GLY A 179 -5.85 10.49 5.14
C GLY A 179 -6.41 11.73 4.41
N PRO A 180 -6.28 11.79 3.09
CA PRO A 180 -5.73 10.81 2.16
C PRO A 180 -4.21 10.91 1.93
N ALA A 181 -3.52 11.86 2.57
CA ALA A 181 -2.07 11.96 2.47
C ALA A 181 -1.39 11.07 3.50
N THR A 182 -0.34 10.36 3.09
CA THR A 182 0.47 9.58 4.00
C THR A 182 1.62 10.40 4.56
N VAL A 183 2.12 10.05 5.74
CA VAL A 183 3.33 10.65 6.32
C VAL A 183 4.59 10.08 5.65
N GLN A 184 4.54 8.80 5.25
CA GLN A 184 5.56 8.13 4.45
C GLN A 184 4.87 7.23 3.43
N ASP A 185 5.45 7.11 2.22
CA ASP A 185 5.04 6.11 1.25
C ASP A 185 5.54 4.70 1.62
N ARG A 186 5.10 3.69 0.87
CA ARG A 186 5.48 2.28 1.12
C ARG A 186 6.98 2.01 1.05
N TRP A 187 7.76 2.93 0.50
CA TRP A 187 9.22 2.83 0.37
C TRP A 187 9.97 3.56 1.49
N GLU A 188 9.23 4.10 2.47
CA GLU A 188 9.78 4.79 3.64
C GLU A 188 10.52 6.10 3.29
N GLU A 189 10.16 6.72 2.16
CA GLU A 189 10.86 7.87 1.59
C GLU A 189 10.28 9.19 2.04
N ASP A 190 9.09 9.56 1.53
CA ASP A 190 8.51 10.90 1.72
C ASP A 190 7.01 10.83 1.94
N GLY A 191 6.43 11.93 2.42
CA GLY A 191 4.99 12.09 2.67
C GLY A 191 4.25 12.77 1.52
N GLY A 192 2.95 12.51 1.42
CA GLY A 192 2.09 13.10 0.40
C GLY A 192 1.02 12.18 -0.14
N TYR A 193 0.59 12.44 -1.38
CA TYR A 193 -0.37 11.62 -2.11
C TYR A 193 0.36 10.58 -2.95
N SER A 194 0.28 9.32 -2.57
CA SER A 194 0.84 8.19 -3.31
C SER A 194 -0.28 7.40 -3.98
N PRO A 195 -0.18 7.08 -5.29
CA PRO A 195 -1.17 6.23 -5.96
C PRO A 195 -1.35 4.86 -5.29
N PHE A 196 -0.26 4.28 -4.77
CA PHE A 196 -0.30 3.02 -4.03
C PHE A 196 -1.12 3.17 -2.75
N THR A 197 -0.74 4.11 -1.89
CA THR A 197 -1.39 4.33 -0.60
C THR A 197 -2.87 4.69 -0.78
N LEU A 198 -3.19 5.59 -1.71
CA LEU A 198 -4.58 5.96 -2.04
C LEU A 198 -5.40 4.74 -2.49
N ALA A 199 -4.82 3.85 -3.30
CA ALA A 199 -5.52 2.65 -3.74
C ALA A 199 -5.88 1.73 -2.57
N VAL A 200 -4.94 1.53 -1.64
CA VAL A 200 -5.12 0.68 -0.47
C VAL A 200 -6.12 1.30 0.53
N GLU A 201 -5.99 2.60 0.83
CA GLU A 201 -6.90 3.32 1.72
C GLU A 201 -8.36 3.28 1.22
N ILE A 202 -8.58 3.65 -0.05
CA ILE A 202 -9.91 3.68 -0.66
C ILE A 202 -10.54 2.28 -0.66
N ALA A 203 -9.76 1.25 -1.00
CA ALA A 203 -10.22 -0.12 -0.96
C ALA A 203 -10.59 -0.57 0.47
N ALA A 204 -9.77 -0.20 1.45
CA ALA A 204 -10.00 -0.53 2.86
C ALA A 204 -11.25 0.18 3.42
N LEU A 205 -11.48 1.45 3.06
CA LEU A 205 -12.69 2.17 3.48
C LEU A 205 -13.96 1.50 2.93
N LEU A 206 -13.95 1.03 1.68
CA LEU A 206 -15.09 0.31 1.11
C LEU A 206 -15.29 -1.07 1.74
N ALA A 207 -14.20 -1.80 2.01
CA ALA A 207 -14.25 -3.07 2.71
C ALA A 207 -14.79 -2.90 4.15
N ALA A 208 -14.29 -1.90 4.88
CA ALA A 208 -14.81 -1.56 6.21
C ALA A 208 -16.28 -1.17 6.17
N ALA A 209 -16.70 -0.40 5.15
CA ALA A 209 -18.10 0.01 5.00
C ALA A 209 -19.04 -1.19 4.86
N ASP A 210 -18.67 -2.19 4.06
CA ASP A 210 -19.49 -3.40 3.88
C ASP A 210 -19.60 -4.22 5.17
N LEU A 211 -18.48 -4.36 5.91
CA LEU A 211 -18.46 -5.07 7.20
C LEU A 211 -19.29 -4.35 8.28
N ILE A 212 -19.17 -3.01 8.33
CA ILE A 212 -19.91 -2.17 9.30
C ILE A 212 -21.41 -2.12 8.98
N GLU A 213 -21.78 -2.06 7.70
CA GLU A 213 -23.18 -2.13 7.27
C GLU A 213 -23.82 -3.47 7.63
N ALA A 214 -23.06 -4.57 7.52
CA ALA A 214 -23.54 -5.89 7.93
C ALA A 214 -23.82 -5.99 9.44
N GLU A 215 -23.20 -5.12 10.28
CA GLU A 215 -23.56 -4.96 11.70
C GLU A 215 -24.80 -4.07 11.92
N GLY A 216 -25.35 -3.44 10.86
CA GLY A 216 -26.54 -2.58 10.93
C GLY A 216 -26.25 -1.08 11.06
N ASP A 217 -24.99 -0.64 10.98
CA ASP A 217 -24.59 0.77 11.08
C ASP A 217 -24.45 1.40 9.68
N ALA A 218 -25.59 1.64 9.04
CA ALA A 218 -25.65 2.19 7.68
C ALA A 218 -25.10 3.62 7.58
N ASP A 219 -25.19 4.42 8.64
CA ASP A 219 -24.71 5.81 8.65
C ASP A 219 -23.17 5.85 8.63
N ALA A 220 -22.52 5.04 9.46
CA ALA A 220 -21.06 4.91 9.44
C ALA A 220 -20.57 4.35 8.10
N ALA A 221 -21.21 3.30 7.58
CA ALA A 221 -20.89 2.73 6.28
C ALA A 221 -21.04 3.76 5.15
N GLY A 222 -22.12 4.55 5.17
CA GLY A 222 -22.35 5.64 4.22
C GLY A 222 -21.22 6.67 4.24
N HIS A 223 -20.78 7.11 5.42
CA HIS A 223 -19.70 8.07 5.57
C HIS A 223 -18.38 7.55 4.98
N LEU A 224 -18.02 6.27 5.22
CA LEU A 224 -16.82 5.67 4.64
C LEU A 224 -16.88 5.62 3.11
N ARG A 225 -18.02 5.25 2.53
CA ARG A 225 -18.21 5.21 1.07
C ARG A 225 -18.12 6.59 0.44
N GLU A 226 -18.73 7.61 1.07
CA GLU A 226 -18.65 9.00 0.61
C GLU A 226 -17.22 9.54 0.63
N THR A 227 -16.46 9.23 1.69
CA THR A 227 -15.03 9.58 1.80
C THR A 227 -14.22 8.88 0.71
N ALA A 228 -14.40 7.57 0.53
CA ALA A 228 -13.73 6.79 -0.50
C ALA A 228 -14.01 7.34 -1.92
N ASP A 229 -15.26 7.68 -2.23
CA ASP A 229 -15.64 8.27 -3.52
C ASP A 229 -14.97 9.62 -3.76
N CYS A 230 -14.95 10.47 -2.73
CA CYS A 230 -14.31 11.78 -2.81
C CYS A 230 -12.82 11.63 -3.11
N TRP A 231 -12.12 10.74 -2.41
CA TRP A 231 -10.69 10.50 -2.64
C TRP A 231 -10.42 9.87 -4.01
N ASN A 232 -11.22 8.88 -4.41
CA ASN A 232 -11.07 8.23 -5.71
C ASN A 232 -11.21 9.21 -6.88
N GLU A 233 -12.08 10.21 -6.78
CA GLU A 233 -12.29 11.23 -7.81
C GLU A 233 -11.12 12.24 -7.91
N GLN A 234 -10.25 12.28 -6.88
CA GLN A 234 -9.14 13.22 -6.79
C GLN A 234 -7.77 12.62 -7.11
N ILE A 235 -7.67 11.31 -7.27
CA ILE A 235 -6.39 10.62 -7.48
C ILE A 235 -5.58 11.30 -8.60
N GLU A 236 -6.21 11.57 -9.75
CA GLU A 236 -5.53 12.17 -10.89
C GLU A 236 -5.11 13.62 -10.63
N ASN A 237 -5.95 14.39 -9.94
CA ASN A 237 -5.62 15.78 -9.58
C ASN A 237 -4.39 15.85 -8.65
N TRP A 238 -4.21 14.83 -7.81
CA TRP A 238 -3.10 14.78 -6.88
C TRP A 238 -1.83 14.17 -7.46
N THR A 239 -1.96 13.17 -8.35
CA THR A 239 -0.83 12.27 -8.66
C THR A 239 -0.54 12.09 -10.14
N PHE A 240 -1.33 12.69 -11.05
CA PHE A 240 -1.12 12.56 -12.49
C PHE A 240 -0.41 13.81 -13.04
N ALA A 241 0.72 13.60 -13.71
CA ALA A 241 1.57 14.66 -14.26
C ALA A 241 1.74 14.52 -15.78
N SER A 242 2.03 15.65 -16.45
CA SER A 242 2.30 15.73 -17.89
C SER A 242 3.57 16.54 -18.12
N ARG A 243 4.74 15.89 -17.98
CA ARG A 243 6.03 16.51 -18.23
C ARG A 243 6.39 16.38 -19.72
N PRO A 244 6.60 17.49 -20.48
CA PRO A 244 6.74 17.43 -21.95
C PRO A 244 7.90 16.55 -22.42
N ASP A 245 9.03 16.56 -21.75
CA ASP A 245 10.22 15.77 -22.09
C ASP A 245 10.00 14.26 -21.86
N ILE A 246 9.45 13.87 -20.71
CA ILE A 246 9.10 12.47 -20.40
C ILE A 246 7.99 11.99 -21.34
N CYS A 247 6.96 12.81 -21.52
CA CYS A 247 5.83 12.47 -22.40
C CYS A 247 6.30 12.29 -23.86
N ALA A 248 7.16 13.16 -24.35
CA ALA A 248 7.71 13.04 -25.70
C ALA A 248 8.61 11.81 -25.86
N ALA A 249 9.46 11.53 -24.87
CA ALA A 249 10.36 10.37 -24.89
C ALA A 249 9.61 9.03 -24.89
N ALA A 250 8.50 8.94 -24.12
CA ALA A 250 7.69 7.72 -24.00
C ALA A 250 6.52 7.66 -25.00
N GLY A 251 6.21 8.76 -25.71
CA GLY A 251 5.07 8.85 -26.63
C GLY A 251 3.72 8.73 -25.91
N ILE A 252 3.53 9.53 -24.85
CA ILE A 252 2.38 9.49 -23.94
C ILE A 252 1.84 10.90 -23.67
N GLU A 253 0.65 10.98 -23.05
CA GLU A 253 0.05 12.26 -22.65
C GLU A 253 0.36 12.65 -21.20
N GLY A 254 0.60 11.66 -20.32
CA GLY A 254 0.90 11.86 -18.91
C GLY A 254 1.13 10.53 -18.19
N TYR A 255 1.41 10.60 -16.89
CA TYR A 255 1.72 9.44 -16.07
C TYR A 255 1.47 9.73 -14.59
N TYR A 256 1.23 8.71 -13.79
CA TYR A 256 1.19 8.82 -12.34
C TYR A 256 2.61 8.90 -11.77
N VAL A 257 2.82 9.84 -10.85
CA VAL A 257 4.09 9.98 -10.11
C VAL A 257 4.14 9.02 -8.91
N ARG A 258 5.33 8.81 -8.34
CA ARG A 258 5.49 8.00 -7.12
C ARG A 258 4.70 8.58 -5.94
N ILE A 259 4.93 9.86 -5.68
CA ILE A 259 4.29 10.62 -4.62
C ILE A 259 4.28 12.10 -4.97
N ALA A 260 3.23 12.79 -4.59
CA ALA A 260 3.11 14.24 -4.74
C ALA A 260 2.91 14.89 -3.37
N GLY A 261 3.61 15.98 -3.11
CA GLY A 261 3.56 16.67 -1.82
C GLY A 261 2.13 17.07 -1.44
N ALA A 262 1.75 16.85 -0.19
CA ALA A 262 0.46 17.29 0.36
C ALA A 262 0.46 18.79 0.60
N ALA A 263 0.42 19.60 -0.47
CA ALA A 263 0.18 21.02 -0.32
C ALA A 263 -1.16 21.25 0.39
N ALA A 264 -1.28 22.31 1.19
CA ALA A 264 -2.51 22.67 1.88
C ALA A 264 -3.70 22.96 0.94
N THR A 265 -3.44 23.08 -0.35
CA THR A 265 -4.41 23.28 -1.44
C THR A 265 -4.32 22.15 -2.45
N ASP A 266 -5.45 21.78 -3.05
CA ASP A 266 -5.60 20.66 -3.98
C ASP A 266 -5.10 20.90 -5.41
N VAL A 267 -4.38 21.98 -5.65
CA VAL A 267 -3.91 22.34 -6.98
C VAL A 267 -2.45 22.00 -7.14
N ALA A 268 -2.13 21.25 -8.20
CA ALA A 268 -0.78 20.98 -8.66
C ALA A 268 0.15 20.33 -7.60
N ALA A 269 -0.36 19.35 -6.83
CA ALA A 269 0.47 18.63 -5.86
C ALA A 269 1.71 17.98 -6.50
N ALA A 270 1.59 17.51 -7.77
CA ALA A 270 2.70 16.96 -8.54
C ALA A 270 3.76 18.02 -8.94
N ASP A 271 3.45 19.31 -8.87
CA ASP A 271 4.40 20.40 -9.16
C ASP A 271 5.42 20.65 -8.02
N GLY A 272 5.28 19.98 -6.88
CA GLY A 272 6.21 20.09 -5.75
C GLY A 272 7.49 19.30 -5.92
N GLU A 273 8.31 19.32 -4.87
CA GLU A 273 9.51 18.48 -4.76
C GLU A 273 9.24 17.30 -3.84
N THR A 274 9.96 16.20 -4.05
CA THR A 274 9.93 15.01 -3.19
C THR A 274 11.34 14.62 -2.76
N ALA A 275 11.46 14.17 -1.52
CA ALA A 275 12.72 13.69 -0.98
C ALA A 275 13.05 12.29 -1.52
N ILE A 276 14.33 12.07 -1.78
CA ILE A 276 14.93 10.78 -2.05
C ILE A 276 15.96 10.50 -0.97
N ARG A 277 15.66 9.52 -0.14
CA ARG A 277 16.60 9.07 0.89
C ARG A 277 17.77 8.30 0.29
N ASN A 278 18.80 8.09 1.08
CA ASN A 278 19.96 7.28 0.69
C ASN A 278 20.70 7.80 -0.55
N GLN A 279 20.63 9.12 -0.78
CA GLN A 279 21.32 9.84 -1.83
C GLN A 279 22.24 10.94 -1.26
N VAL A 280 23.22 11.34 -2.06
CA VAL A 280 24.02 12.53 -1.76
C VAL A 280 23.12 13.78 -1.74
N PRO A 281 23.43 14.82 -0.95
CA PRO A 281 22.56 15.99 -0.78
C PRO A 281 22.10 16.64 -2.09
N GLU A 282 22.95 16.63 -3.12
CA GLU A 282 22.67 17.23 -4.44
C GLU A 282 21.62 16.45 -5.26
N LYS A 283 21.32 15.21 -4.86
CA LYS A 283 20.33 14.32 -5.49
C LYS A 283 19.19 13.94 -4.56
N ALA A 284 19.20 14.45 -3.33
CA ALA A 284 18.24 14.08 -2.29
C ALA A 284 16.87 14.76 -2.43
N MET A 285 16.73 15.72 -3.33
CA MET A 285 15.45 16.37 -3.66
C MET A 285 15.26 16.39 -5.16
N LEU A 286 14.11 15.93 -5.63
CA LEU A 286 13.74 15.93 -7.04
C LEU A 286 12.34 16.51 -7.21
N PRO A 287 12.04 17.15 -8.37
CA PRO A 287 10.65 17.47 -8.70
C PRO A 287 9.78 16.21 -8.67
N ALA A 288 8.61 16.28 -8.06
CA ALA A 288 7.73 15.11 -7.91
C ALA A 288 7.40 14.47 -9.27
N TRP A 289 7.23 15.27 -10.33
CA TRP A 289 6.98 14.76 -11.69
C TRP A 289 8.17 14.00 -12.31
N ASP A 290 9.39 14.13 -11.80
CA ASP A 290 10.58 13.39 -12.29
C ASP A 290 10.74 12.03 -11.61
N VAL A 291 9.93 11.74 -10.58
CA VAL A 291 10.02 10.50 -9.82
C VAL A 291 8.89 9.53 -10.20
N LEU A 292 9.19 8.66 -11.15
CA LEU A 292 8.31 7.57 -11.56
C LEU A 292 8.46 6.36 -10.62
N SER A 293 7.38 5.58 -10.50
CA SER A 293 7.35 4.30 -9.78
C SER A 293 6.30 3.38 -10.37
N PRO A 294 6.44 2.04 -10.26
CA PRO A 294 5.38 1.08 -10.57
C PRO A 294 4.14 1.17 -9.65
N ASP A 295 4.17 1.99 -8.62
CA ASP A 295 3.16 2.11 -7.56
C ASP A 295 1.73 2.34 -8.07
N ALA A 296 1.57 3.03 -9.21
CA ALA A 296 0.26 3.23 -9.83
C ALA A 296 -0.44 1.93 -10.29
N LEU A 297 0.29 0.81 -10.43
CA LEU A 297 -0.31 -0.50 -10.72
C LEU A 297 -1.26 -0.96 -9.61
N ALA A 298 -1.09 -0.47 -8.39
CA ALA A 298 -2.02 -0.68 -7.28
C ALA A 298 -3.44 -0.19 -7.59
N LEU A 299 -3.61 0.87 -8.39
CA LEU A 299 -4.93 1.35 -8.83
C LEU A 299 -5.70 0.27 -9.63
N VAL A 300 -5.00 -0.59 -10.35
CA VAL A 300 -5.59 -1.73 -11.04
C VAL A 300 -5.74 -2.92 -10.10
N ARG A 301 -4.70 -3.24 -9.31
CA ARG A 301 -4.73 -4.39 -8.38
C ARG A 301 -5.85 -4.29 -7.37
N PHE A 302 -6.11 -3.09 -6.84
CA PHE A 302 -7.20 -2.85 -5.89
C PHE A 302 -8.52 -2.42 -6.57
N GLY A 303 -8.64 -2.52 -7.89
CA GLY A 303 -9.90 -2.36 -8.63
C GLY A 303 -10.45 -0.95 -8.73
N LEU A 304 -9.61 0.09 -8.65
CA LEU A 304 -10.01 1.50 -8.77
C LEU A 304 -9.97 1.98 -10.23
N ARG A 305 -9.05 1.46 -11.02
CA ARG A 305 -8.92 1.78 -12.45
C ARG A 305 -8.93 0.50 -13.28
N ARG A 306 -9.44 0.62 -14.50
CA ARG A 306 -9.38 -0.48 -15.46
C ARG A 306 -7.95 -0.67 -15.95
N PRO A 307 -7.53 -1.91 -16.26
CA PRO A 307 -6.19 -2.15 -16.81
C PRO A 307 -5.97 -1.54 -18.19
N ASP A 308 -7.04 -1.20 -18.91
CA ASP A 308 -7.04 -0.51 -20.21
C ASP A 308 -7.33 0.99 -20.10
N ASP A 309 -7.33 1.59 -18.91
CA ASP A 309 -7.41 3.06 -18.74
C ASP A 309 -6.21 3.70 -19.45
N PRO A 310 -6.41 4.70 -20.32
CA PRO A 310 -5.32 5.35 -21.05
C PRO A 310 -4.20 5.87 -20.14
N ARG A 311 -4.54 6.39 -18.97
CA ARG A 311 -3.56 6.92 -17.99
C ARG A 311 -2.70 5.80 -17.39
N ILE A 312 -3.29 4.62 -17.14
CA ILE A 312 -2.55 3.42 -16.71
C ILE A 312 -1.62 2.93 -17.83
N LEU A 313 -2.14 2.86 -19.07
CA LEU A 313 -1.34 2.42 -20.22
C LEU A 313 -0.17 3.35 -20.49
N ASP A 314 -0.37 4.66 -20.38
CA ASP A 314 0.70 5.65 -20.54
C ASP A 314 1.71 5.59 -19.39
N THR A 315 1.24 5.43 -18.15
CA THR A 315 2.14 5.22 -17.00
C THR A 315 3.00 3.97 -17.17
N ILE A 316 2.45 2.88 -17.68
CA ILE A 316 3.22 1.66 -17.98
C ILE A 316 4.33 1.92 -19.00
N LYS A 317 4.04 2.69 -20.07
CA LYS A 317 5.08 3.07 -21.03
C LYS A 317 6.18 3.92 -20.38
N ALA A 318 5.79 4.86 -19.50
CA ALA A 318 6.75 5.70 -18.78
C ALA A 318 7.65 4.87 -17.86
N ILE A 319 7.07 4.00 -17.02
CA ILE A 319 7.86 3.14 -16.12
C ILE A 319 8.68 2.10 -16.88
N ASP A 320 8.17 1.55 -17.98
CA ASP A 320 8.94 0.60 -18.81
C ASP A 320 10.11 1.30 -19.54
N HIS A 321 9.98 2.58 -19.85
CA HIS A 321 11.05 3.38 -20.43
C HIS A 321 12.13 3.76 -19.41
N ALA A 322 11.72 4.14 -18.19
CA ALA A 322 12.62 4.73 -17.19
C ALA A 322 13.17 3.72 -16.16
N LEU A 323 12.40 2.69 -15.82
CA LEU A 323 12.68 1.84 -14.64
C LEU A 323 12.87 0.37 -14.98
N LYS A 324 12.56 -0.06 -16.20
CA LYS A 324 12.70 -1.45 -16.60
C LYS A 324 14.15 -1.77 -16.97
N VAL A 325 14.65 -2.87 -16.45
CA VAL A 325 15.95 -3.43 -16.82
C VAL A 325 15.79 -4.86 -17.35
N GLU A 326 16.46 -5.17 -18.45
CA GLU A 326 16.49 -6.51 -19.02
C GLU A 326 17.69 -7.28 -18.47
N LEU A 327 17.39 -8.31 -17.69
CA LEU A 327 18.39 -9.20 -17.10
C LEU A 327 18.32 -10.59 -17.74
N PRO A 328 19.30 -11.48 -17.54
CA PRO A 328 19.29 -12.82 -18.13
C PRO A 328 18.03 -13.65 -17.83
N GLN A 329 17.41 -13.45 -16.67
CA GLN A 329 16.18 -14.11 -16.25
C GLN A 329 14.91 -13.47 -16.83
N GLY A 330 14.98 -12.27 -17.38
CA GLY A 330 13.86 -11.48 -17.90
C GLY A 330 13.80 -10.08 -17.31
N PRO A 331 12.70 -9.34 -17.58
CA PRO A 331 12.55 -7.95 -17.16
C PRO A 331 12.29 -7.82 -15.66
N LEU A 332 13.04 -6.94 -15.01
CA LEU A 332 12.78 -6.46 -13.65
C LEU A 332 12.60 -4.94 -13.66
N TRP A 333 12.16 -4.37 -12.53
CA TRP A 333 11.95 -2.93 -12.39
C TRP A 333 12.63 -2.40 -11.12
N TYR A 334 13.13 -1.16 -11.21
CA TYR A 334 13.54 -0.37 -10.04
C TYR A 334 12.31 0.12 -9.29
N ARG A 335 12.45 0.41 -8.00
CA ARG A 335 11.36 0.95 -7.17
C ARG A 335 10.88 2.31 -7.68
N TYR A 336 11.79 3.21 -7.95
CA TYR A 336 11.50 4.56 -8.45
C TYR A 336 12.76 5.23 -9.03
N THR A 337 12.54 6.34 -9.73
CA THR A 337 13.63 7.14 -10.32
C THR A 337 14.51 7.75 -9.23
N GLY A 338 15.81 7.51 -9.29
CA GLY A 338 16.79 8.07 -8.37
C GLY A 338 16.96 7.31 -7.05
N ASP A 339 16.37 6.11 -6.93
CA ASP A 339 16.50 5.24 -5.76
C ASP A 339 17.96 5.08 -5.32
N GLY A 340 18.23 5.35 -4.03
CA GLY A 340 19.57 5.25 -3.44
C GLY A 340 19.79 3.99 -2.59
N TYR A 341 18.78 3.13 -2.43
CA TYR A 341 18.85 1.97 -1.55
C TYR A 341 19.35 0.72 -2.28
N GLY A 342 20.64 0.46 -2.18
CA GLY A 342 21.32 -0.68 -2.80
C GLY A 342 22.83 -0.50 -2.81
N GLU A 343 23.55 -1.47 -3.38
CA GLU A 343 25.01 -1.42 -3.51
C GLU A 343 25.49 -0.19 -4.26
N LYS A 344 26.69 0.25 -3.92
CA LYS A 344 27.41 1.29 -4.66
C LYS A 344 27.66 0.86 -6.12
N PRO A 345 27.88 1.81 -7.04
CA PRO A 345 28.14 1.49 -8.46
C PRO A 345 29.29 0.50 -8.69
N ASP A 346 30.30 0.47 -7.80
CA ASP A 346 31.44 -0.43 -7.85
C ASP A 346 31.19 -1.81 -7.18
N GLY A 347 29.94 -2.07 -6.76
CA GLY A 347 29.57 -3.26 -6.01
C GLY A 347 29.91 -3.21 -4.53
N GLY A 348 30.37 -2.06 -4.02
CA GLY A 348 30.55 -1.84 -2.58
C GLY A 348 29.22 -1.99 -1.86
N PRO A 349 29.20 -2.54 -0.62
CA PRO A 349 27.98 -2.73 0.14
C PRO A 349 27.33 -1.38 0.46
N PHE A 350 26.01 -1.41 0.64
CA PHE A 350 25.24 -0.24 1.07
C PHE A 350 25.63 0.17 2.49
N ASP A 351 25.90 1.45 2.69
CA ASP A 351 26.27 2.05 3.98
C ASP A 351 25.46 3.33 4.31
N GLY A 352 24.28 3.47 3.71
CA GLY A 352 23.41 4.64 3.83
C GLY A 352 23.30 5.47 2.56
N ILE A 353 24.22 5.32 1.61
CA ILE A 353 24.19 5.95 0.26
C ILE A 353 24.57 4.89 -0.76
N GLY A 354 23.77 4.75 -1.82
CA GLY A 354 24.03 3.77 -2.87
C GLY A 354 23.24 4.01 -4.15
N GLN A 355 22.92 2.92 -4.82
CA GLN A 355 22.08 2.90 -6.03
C GLN A 355 21.07 1.76 -5.92
N GLY A 356 19.79 2.07 -5.95
CA GLY A 356 18.72 1.06 -5.96
C GLY A 356 18.88 0.08 -7.11
N ARG A 357 18.69 -1.21 -6.83
CA ARG A 357 18.74 -2.27 -7.83
C ARG A 357 17.32 -2.73 -8.17
N ALA A 358 17.20 -3.56 -9.21
CA ALA A 358 15.92 -4.05 -9.67
C ALA A 358 15.32 -5.10 -8.71
N TRP A 359 14.01 -5.02 -8.45
CA TRP A 359 13.30 -5.83 -7.47
C TRP A 359 12.49 -6.94 -8.15
N PRO A 360 12.76 -8.22 -7.87
CA PRO A 360 11.93 -9.33 -8.35
C PRO A 360 10.46 -9.22 -7.94
N LEU A 361 10.17 -8.71 -6.74
CA LEU A 361 8.82 -8.43 -6.25
C LEU A 361 7.98 -7.65 -7.27
N LEU A 362 8.56 -6.60 -7.88
CA LEU A 362 7.85 -5.73 -8.82
C LEU A 362 7.48 -6.44 -10.13
N SER A 363 8.22 -7.49 -10.51
CA SER A 363 7.81 -8.36 -11.62
C SER A 363 6.58 -9.20 -11.26
N GLY A 364 6.43 -9.60 -9.99
CA GLY A 364 5.21 -10.23 -9.48
C GLY A 364 4.01 -9.28 -9.52
N GLU A 365 4.17 -8.05 -9.03
CA GLU A 365 3.12 -7.03 -9.10
C GLU A 365 2.74 -6.70 -10.55
N ARG A 366 3.73 -6.60 -11.46
CA ARG A 366 3.46 -6.42 -12.88
C ARG A 366 2.73 -7.62 -13.49
N ALA A 367 3.03 -8.84 -13.07
CA ALA A 367 2.33 -10.05 -13.53
C ALA A 367 0.85 -10.05 -13.11
N HIS A 368 0.52 -9.57 -11.91
CA HIS A 368 -0.87 -9.37 -11.50
C HIS A 368 -1.60 -8.35 -12.38
N TYR A 369 -0.93 -7.24 -12.75
CA TYR A 369 -1.49 -6.31 -13.72
C TYR A 369 -1.74 -6.97 -15.08
N GLU A 370 -0.79 -7.74 -15.60
CA GLU A 370 -0.95 -8.42 -16.88
C GLU A 370 -2.13 -9.43 -16.84
N LEU A 371 -2.29 -10.13 -15.71
CA LEU A 371 -3.42 -11.03 -15.50
C LEU A 371 -4.75 -10.25 -15.44
N ALA A 372 -4.82 -9.16 -14.69
CA ALA A 372 -6.00 -8.29 -14.64
C ALA A 372 -6.39 -7.74 -16.02
N ALA A 373 -5.39 -7.53 -16.89
CA ALA A 373 -5.58 -7.10 -18.27
C ALA A 373 -5.92 -8.26 -19.25
N GLY A 374 -6.12 -9.49 -18.75
CA GLY A 374 -6.43 -10.67 -19.56
C GLY A 374 -5.24 -11.21 -20.37
N ARG A 375 -4.03 -10.75 -20.11
CA ARG A 375 -2.80 -11.16 -20.81
C ARG A 375 -2.06 -12.25 -20.03
N ARG A 376 -2.73 -13.39 -19.88
CA ARG A 376 -2.25 -14.54 -19.09
C ARG A 376 -0.83 -14.98 -19.46
N ASP A 377 -0.52 -15.09 -20.76
CA ASP A 377 0.80 -15.54 -21.22
C ASP A 377 1.92 -14.61 -20.75
N ARG A 378 1.66 -13.30 -20.71
CA ARG A 378 2.61 -12.32 -20.17
C ARG A 378 2.78 -12.45 -18.65
N ALA A 379 1.68 -12.70 -17.93
CA ALA A 379 1.75 -12.95 -16.49
C ALA A 379 2.55 -14.21 -16.18
N GLU A 380 2.39 -15.28 -16.97
CA GLU A 380 3.17 -16.51 -16.83
C GLU A 380 4.66 -16.32 -17.18
N ALA A 381 4.99 -15.49 -18.17
CA ALA A 381 6.37 -15.14 -18.48
C ALA A 381 7.04 -14.35 -17.34
N LEU A 382 6.30 -13.43 -16.72
CA LEU A 382 6.80 -12.67 -15.56
C LEU A 382 6.91 -13.55 -14.30
N LEU A 383 6.02 -14.52 -14.12
CA LEU A 383 6.19 -15.53 -13.07
C LEU A 383 7.49 -16.32 -13.27
N ALA A 384 7.79 -16.73 -14.52
CA ALA A 384 9.04 -17.42 -14.81
C ALA A 384 10.27 -16.53 -14.55
N THR A 385 10.18 -15.21 -14.82
CA THR A 385 11.22 -14.23 -14.49
C THR A 385 11.42 -14.14 -12.97
N LEU A 386 10.32 -14.03 -12.19
CA LEU A 386 10.35 -14.00 -10.74
C LEU A 386 11.04 -15.26 -10.17
N GLU A 387 10.62 -16.45 -10.61
CA GLU A 387 11.21 -17.73 -10.19
C GLU A 387 12.70 -17.84 -10.57
N ALA A 388 13.09 -17.36 -11.75
CA ALA A 388 14.47 -17.39 -12.22
C ALA A 388 15.37 -16.33 -11.54
N SER A 389 14.79 -15.36 -10.84
CA SER A 389 15.53 -14.38 -10.02
C SER A 389 16.01 -14.97 -8.69
N ALA A 390 15.50 -16.13 -8.31
CA ALA A 390 15.91 -16.81 -7.08
C ALA A 390 17.39 -17.27 -7.10
N GLY A 391 17.98 -17.38 -5.91
CA GLY A 391 19.24 -18.08 -5.70
C GLY A 391 19.15 -19.57 -6.03
N VAL A 392 20.28 -20.27 -5.94
CA VAL A 392 20.35 -21.70 -6.31
C VAL A 392 19.47 -22.60 -5.43
N GLU A 393 19.16 -22.17 -4.22
CA GLU A 393 18.26 -22.83 -3.27
C GLU A 393 16.77 -22.44 -3.47
N GLY A 394 16.46 -21.56 -4.41
CA GLY A 394 15.11 -21.07 -4.68
C GLY A 394 14.66 -19.91 -3.79
N LEU A 395 15.59 -19.25 -3.08
CA LEU A 395 15.30 -18.10 -2.24
C LEU A 395 15.22 -16.82 -3.10
N LEU A 396 14.11 -16.10 -3.00
CA LEU A 396 13.90 -14.84 -3.72
C LEU A 396 14.58 -13.69 -2.97
N PRO A 397 15.46 -12.93 -3.66
CA PRO A 397 16.09 -11.77 -3.07
C PRO A 397 15.15 -10.56 -3.09
N GLU A 398 15.47 -9.57 -2.28
CA GLU A 398 14.91 -8.24 -2.39
C GLU A 398 15.33 -7.58 -3.70
N GLN A 399 16.64 -7.61 -4.02
CA GLN A 399 17.21 -6.96 -5.19
C GLN A 399 18.10 -7.91 -5.99
N SER A 400 18.15 -7.70 -7.31
CA SER A 400 19.04 -8.39 -8.24
C SER A 400 20.14 -7.45 -8.73
N TRP A 401 21.38 -7.94 -8.80
CA TRP A 401 22.50 -7.17 -9.29
C TRP A 401 22.39 -6.93 -10.80
N ASP A 402 22.42 -5.69 -11.21
CA ASP A 402 22.25 -5.23 -12.59
C ASP A 402 23.50 -4.53 -13.17
N GLY A 403 24.60 -4.55 -12.40
CA GLY A 403 25.90 -4.06 -12.81
C GLY A 403 26.81 -5.15 -13.41
N PRO A 404 28.01 -4.78 -13.88
CA PRO A 404 29.02 -5.75 -14.30
C PRO A 404 29.39 -6.71 -13.16
N ASP A 405 29.85 -7.90 -13.53
CA ASP A 405 30.33 -8.88 -12.55
C ASP A 405 31.44 -8.31 -11.66
N VAL A 406 31.32 -8.53 -10.36
CA VAL A 406 32.33 -8.18 -9.35
C VAL A 406 32.68 -9.44 -8.55
N PRO A 407 33.53 -10.34 -9.11
CA PRO A 407 33.81 -11.65 -8.49
C PRO A 407 34.35 -11.57 -7.06
N ALA A 408 35.11 -10.52 -6.74
CA ALA A 408 35.63 -10.31 -5.39
C ALA A 408 34.55 -10.03 -4.31
N ARG A 409 33.30 -9.76 -4.75
CA ARG A 409 32.14 -9.51 -3.91
C ARG A 409 31.00 -10.48 -4.19
N GLU A 410 31.25 -11.52 -4.95
CA GLU A 410 30.26 -12.54 -5.35
C GLU A 410 29.04 -11.96 -6.11
N LEU A 411 29.18 -10.76 -6.70
CA LEU A 411 28.16 -10.13 -7.51
C LEU A 411 28.31 -10.54 -8.98
N ALA A 412 27.23 -11.07 -9.56
CA ALA A 412 27.17 -11.45 -10.97
C ALA A 412 25.89 -10.91 -11.62
N PHE A 413 25.98 -10.44 -12.85
CA PHE A 413 24.88 -9.83 -13.59
C PHE A 413 23.63 -10.72 -13.63
N GLY A 414 22.50 -10.20 -13.16
CA GLY A 414 21.22 -10.89 -13.07
C GLY A 414 21.06 -11.82 -11.85
N ARG A 415 22.06 -11.93 -10.98
CA ARG A 415 21.99 -12.77 -9.77
C ARG A 415 21.54 -11.94 -8.56
N PRO A 416 21.12 -12.59 -7.45
CA PRO A 416 20.86 -11.87 -6.21
C PRO A 416 21.98 -10.93 -5.83
N SER A 417 21.64 -9.75 -5.32
CA SER A 417 22.59 -8.78 -4.76
C SER A 417 22.91 -9.09 -3.29
N GLY A 418 23.63 -8.22 -2.59
CA GLY A 418 23.87 -8.34 -1.16
C GLY A 418 22.68 -7.90 -0.27
N SER A 419 21.55 -7.54 -0.87
CA SER A 419 20.30 -7.17 -0.18
C SER A 419 19.67 -8.35 0.57
N ALA A 420 18.52 -8.14 1.23
CA ALA A 420 17.84 -9.20 1.97
C ALA A 420 17.49 -10.41 1.06
N MET A 421 17.89 -11.60 1.49
CA MET A 421 17.53 -12.87 0.85
C MET A 421 17.43 -14.00 1.88
N PRO A 422 16.24 -14.64 2.05
CA PRO A 422 15.00 -14.38 1.30
C PRO A 422 14.28 -13.12 1.76
N LEU A 423 13.57 -12.44 0.85
CA LEU A 423 12.56 -11.45 1.22
C LEU A 423 11.19 -12.13 1.31
N VAL A 424 10.58 -12.11 2.51
CA VAL A 424 9.31 -12.81 2.76
C VAL A 424 8.19 -12.28 1.87
N TRP A 425 8.11 -10.96 1.69
CA TRP A 425 7.12 -10.33 0.82
C TRP A 425 7.23 -10.84 -0.64
N ALA A 426 8.43 -11.00 -1.20
CA ALA A 426 8.60 -11.54 -2.55
C ALA A 426 8.09 -12.98 -2.67
N HIS A 427 8.30 -13.81 -1.64
CA HIS A 427 7.78 -15.17 -1.59
C HIS A 427 6.25 -15.21 -1.41
N ALA A 428 5.68 -14.29 -0.64
CA ALA A 428 4.24 -14.15 -0.50
C ALA A 428 3.58 -13.73 -1.83
N GLU A 429 4.19 -12.77 -2.53
CA GLU A 429 3.74 -12.32 -3.86
C GLU A 429 3.79 -13.46 -4.89
N HIS A 430 4.86 -14.26 -4.88
CA HIS A 430 4.98 -15.45 -5.72
C HIS A 430 3.82 -16.44 -5.49
N ILE A 431 3.49 -16.76 -4.23
CA ILE A 431 2.38 -17.67 -3.91
C ILE A 431 1.03 -17.08 -4.36
N LYS A 432 0.80 -15.79 -4.09
CA LYS A 432 -0.42 -15.09 -4.52
C LYS A 432 -0.56 -15.06 -6.04
N LEU A 433 0.54 -14.89 -6.76
CA LEU A 433 0.55 -14.93 -8.23
C LEU A 433 0.24 -16.32 -8.76
N LEU A 434 0.81 -17.39 -8.19
CA LEU A 434 0.47 -18.75 -8.52
C LEU A 434 -1.02 -19.04 -8.34
N ARG A 435 -1.58 -18.58 -7.20
CA ARG A 435 -3.01 -18.71 -6.92
C ARG A 435 -3.86 -17.90 -7.91
N SER A 436 -3.48 -16.66 -8.19
CA SER A 436 -4.18 -15.80 -9.16
C SER A 436 -4.22 -16.43 -10.57
N LEU A 437 -3.10 -17.02 -10.99
CA LEU A 437 -3.04 -17.74 -12.26
C LEU A 437 -3.90 -19.01 -12.26
N ALA A 438 -3.93 -19.76 -11.16
CA ALA A 438 -4.78 -20.94 -11.03
C ALA A 438 -6.27 -20.57 -11.08
N ASP A 439 -6.68 -19.52 -10.39
CA ASP A 439 -8.05 -19.02 -10.34
C ASP A 439 -8.46 -18.23 -11.60
N GLY A 440 -7.50 -17.76 -12.41
CA GLY A 440 -7.73 -16.91 -13.58
C GLY A 440 -8.14 -15.48 -13.24
N ALA A 441 -7.95 -15.05 -12.00
CA ALA A 441 -8.29 -13.72 -11.47
C ALA A 441 -7.31 -13.31 -10.37
N VAL A 442 -7.12 -12.02 -10.17
CA VAL A 442 -6.25 -11.50 -9.10
C VAL A 442 -6.86 -11.86 -7.74
N PHE A 443 -6.13 -12.66 -6.95
CA PHE A 443 -6.62 -13.31 -5.73
C PHE A 443 -7.07 -12.33 -4.64
N ASP A 444 -6.33 -11.27 -4.44
CA ASP A 444 -6.56 -10.29 -3.37
C ASP A 444 -7.35 -9.04 -3.83
N MET A 445 -7.76 -8.96 -5.09
CA MET A 445 -8.53 -7.81 -5.61
C MET A 445 -9.88 -7.66 -4.87
N PRO A 446 -10.16 -6.51 -4.26
CA PRO A 446 -11.43 -6.26 -3.57
C PRO A 446 -12.60 -6.17 -4.56
N PRO A 447 -13.68 -6.94 -4.41
CA PRO A 447 -14.84 -6.84 -5.29
C PRO A 447 -15.62 -5.54 -5.11
N GLN A 448 -15.54 -4.89 -3.94
CA GLN A 448 -16.24 -3.66 -3.60
C GLN A 448 -15.82 -2.51 -4.52
N THR A 449 -14.52 -2.32 -4.71
CA THR A 449 -13.95 -1.29 -5.57
C THR A 449 -14.29 -1.55 -7.04
N VAL A 450 -14.15 -2.80 -7.49
CA VAL A 450 -14.50 -3.20 -8.86
C VAL A 450 -15.97 -2.91 -9.16
N GLU A 451 -16.87 -3.30 -8.27
CA GLU A 451 -18.30 -3.03 -8.44
C GLU A 451 -18.58 -1.54 -8.47
N ARG A 452 -17.99 -0.77 -7.54
CA ARG A 452 -18.29 0.65 -7.39
C ARG A 452 -17.68 1.51 -8.49
N TYR A 453 -16.41 1.33 -8.81
CA TYR A 453 -15.68 2.25 -9.69
C TYR A 453 -15.51 1.74 -11.13
N ILE A 454 -15.41 0.42 -11.32
CA ILE A 454 -15.23 -0.15 -12.66
C ILE A 454 -16.59 -0.41 -13.32
N ARG A 455 -17.54 -1.06 -12.60
CA ARG A 455 -18.83 -1.45 -13.17
C ARG A 455 -19.86 -0.34 -13.11
N ARG A 456 -20.12 0.21 -11.91
CA ARG A 456 -21.13 1.26 -11.71
C ARG A 456 -20.62 2.66 -12.04
N ARG A 457 -19.31 2.90 -11.99
CA ARG A 457 -18.67 4.21 -12.17
C ARG A 457 -19.28 5.27 -11.28
N THR A 458 -19.45 4.93 -9.99
CA THR A 458 -20.08 5.78 -9.00
C THR A 458 -19.29 7.08 -8.83
N PRO A 459 -19.89 8.27 -9.09
CA PRO A 459 -19.23 9.53 -8.85
C PRO A 459 -19.32 9.91 -7.37
N ALA A 460 -18.41 10.75 -6.88
CA ALA A 460 -18.57 11.38 -5.58
C ALA A 460 -19.78 12.32 -5.56
N ALA A 461 -20.59 12.27 -4.53
CA ALA A 461 -21.65 13.24 -4.30
C ALA A 461 -21.14 14.50 -3.57
N LEU A 462 -20.04 14.34 -2.86
CA LEU A 462 -19.44 15.35 -1.98
C LEU A 462 -18.12 15.87 -2.56
N ARG A 463 -17.74 17.06 -2.09
CA ARG A 463 -16.37 17.55 -2.07
C ARG A 463 -16.02 17.89 -0.63
N ILE A 464 -14.95 17.29 -0.11
CA ILE A 464 -14.56 17.44 1.29
C ILE A 464 -13.50 18.52 1.40
N TRP A 465 -13.71 19.46 2.32
CA TRP A 465 -12.73 20.44 2.77
C TRP A 465 -12.31 20.12 4.19
N ARG A 466 -11.00 20.16 4.44
CA ARG A 466 -10.40 19.96 5.77
C ARG A 466 -9.35 21.03 6.02
N PRO A 467 -9.03 21.36 7.30
CA PRO A 467 -7.97 22.32 7.62
C PRO A 467 -6.59 21.94 7.09
N ASP A 468 -6.31 20.64 6.98
CA ASP A 468 -5.07 20.02 6.48
C ASP A 468 -5.14 19.65 4.98
N ASN A 469 -6.33 19.70 4.38
CA ASN A 469 -6.55 19.48 2.95
C ASN A 469 -7.55 20.54 2.43
N ARG A 470 -7.05 21.76 2.23
CA ARG A 470 -7.86 22.93 1.85
C ARG A 470 -8.05 22.96 0.34
N ILE A 471 -9.26 22.66 -0.09
CA ILE A 471 -9.64 22.87 -1.48
C ILE A 471 -9.96 24.35 -1.75
N ALA A 472 -9.57 24.87 -2.91
CA ALA A 472 -9.90 26.21 -3.37
C ALA A 472 -11.05 26.20 -4.40
N THR A 473 -11.30 25.04 -5.03
CA THR A 473 -12.34 24.88 -6.04
C THR A 473 -13.12 23.58 -5.85
N MET A 474 -14.36 23.57 -6.31
CA MET A 474 -15.17 22.36 -6.36
C MET A 474 -16.00 22.30 -7.65
N PRO A 475 -16.22 21.11 -8.23
CA PRO A 475 -17.10 20.96 -9.38
C PRO A 475 -18.55 21.33 -9.04
N ARG A 476 -19.28 21.82 -10.05
CA ARG A 476 -20.73 22.05 -9.95
C ARG A 476 -21.48 20.76 -9.62
N GLY A 477 -22.56 20.85 -8.88
CA GLY A 477 -23.42 19.71 -8.53
C GLY A 477 -22.98 18.92 -7.31
N LYS A 478 -21.90 19.31 -6.63
CA LYS A 478 -21.42 18.68 -5.40
C LYS A 478 -21.94 19.37 -4.14
N ILE A 479 -22.08 18.61 -3.07
CA ILE A 479 -22.28 19.12 -1.72
C ILE A 479 -20.88 19.38 -1.11
N LEU A 480 -20.67 20.57 -0.55
CA LEU A 480 -19.46 20.87 0.19
C LEU A 480 -19.59 20.33 1.63
N ARG A 481 -18.77 19.33 1.95
CA ARG A 481 -18.59 18.86 3.33
C ARG A 481 -17.38 19.50 3.95
N LEU A 482 -17.56 20.17 5.09
CA LEU A 482 -16.46 20.52 5.97
C LEU A 482 -16.28 19.39 6.98
N GLU A 483 -15.07 18.82 7.04
CA GLU A 483 -14.73 17.76 7.99
C GLU A 483 -13.63 18.25 8.92
N LEU A 484 -13.91 18.24 10.23
CA LEU A 484 -13.11 18.86 11.27
C LEU A 484 -12.79 17.85 12.38
N ASN A 485 -11.69 18.06 13.10
CA ASN A 485 -11.29 17.21 14.23
C ASN A 485 -11.90 17.66 15.58
N ALA A 486 -12.73 18.70 15.59
CA ALA A 486 -13.41 19.22 16.78
C ALA A 486 -14.74 19.85 16.39
N PRO A 487 -15.70 19.94 17.35
CA PRO A 487 -17.01 20.53 17.09
C PRO A 487 -16.88 22.02 16.75
N ALA A 488 -17.62 22.46 15.72
CA ALA A 488 -17.63 23.85 15.28
C ALA A 488 -19.00 24.27 14.76
N LEU A 489 -19.25 25.57 14.69
CA LEU A 489 -20.29 26.17 13.89
C LEU A 489 -19.65 26.77 12.63
N VAL A 490 -20.09 26.34 11.47
CA VAL A 490 -19.68 26.90 10.18
C VAL A 490 -20.54 28.11 9.89
N HIS A 491 -19.94 29.30 9.89
CA HIS A 491 -20.59 30.55 9.49
C HIS A 491 -20.22 30.82 8.02
N TRP A 492 -21.19 30.92 7.12
CA TRP A 492 -20.94 30.93 5.68
C TRP A 492 -21.87 31.87 4.91
N SER A 493 -21.42 32.26 3.71
CA SER A 493 -22.12 33.19 2.82
C SER A 493 -21.90 32.83 1.34
N LEU A 494 -22.86 33.18 0.49
CA LEU A 494 -22.81 33.03 -0.96
C LEU A 494 -22.78 34.39 -1.71
N ASP A 495 -22.86 35.50 -1.00
CA ASP A 495 -23.01 36.85 -1.58
C ASP A 495 -22.06 37.89 -0.96
N GLY A 496 -20.84 37.45 -0.63
CA GLY A 496 -19.79 38.33 -0.12
C GLY A 496 -20.10 38.87 1.30
N TRP A 497 -20.64 38.03 2.18
CA TRP A 497 -21.03 38.37 3.55
C TRP A 497 -22.22 39.34 3.68
N SER A 498 -22.98 39.57 2.58
CA SER A 498 -24.21 40.39 2.63
C SER A 498 -25.32 39.67 3.38
N THR A 499 -25.44 38.36 3.18
CA THR A 499 -26.27 37.45 4.00
C THR A 499 -25.43 36.29 4.51
N THR A 500 -25.76 35.77 5.68
CA THR A 500 -25.01 34.67 6.31
C THR A 500 -25.94 33.57 6.78
N SER A 501 -25.39 32.37 6.85
CA SER A 501 -26.03 31.17 7.39
C SER A 501 -25.09 30.46 8.35
N ASP A 502 -25.65 29.76 9.32
CA ASP A 502 -24.93 28.97 10.31
C ASP A 502 -25.27 27.48 10.18
N SER A 503 -24.25 26.65 10.12
CA SER A 503 -24.39 25.18 10.08
C SER A 503 -23.56 24.55 11.18
N PRO A 504 -24.16 23.99 12.24
CA PRO A 504 -23.41 23.28 13.26
C PRO A 504 -22.88 21.96 12.70
N THR A 505 -21.67 21.58 13.12
CA THR A 505 -21.14 20.26 12.82
C THR A 505 -21.84 19.20 13.66
N ARG A 506 -21.99 18.00 13.09
CA ARG A 506 -22.40 16.77 13.78
C ARG A 506 -21.20 15.85 13.93
N GLU A 507 -21.10 15.16 15.06
CA GLU A 507 -20.09 14.12 15.27
C GLU A 507 -20.42 12.90 14.42
N THR A 508 -19.39 12.28 13.85
CA THR A 508 -19.49 11.02 13.10
C THR A 508 -19.11 9.83 14.00
N ALA A 509 -19.35 8.61 13.52
CA ALA A 509 -18.92 7.39 14.21
C ALA A 509 -17.37 7.23 14.27
N PHE A 510 -16.62 8.11 13.63
CA PHE A 510 -15.17 8.07 13.50
C PHE A 510 -14.47 9.23 14.22
N ALA A 511 -15.16 9.86 15.18
CA ALA A 511 -14.66 10.98 15.98
C ALA A 511 -14.23 12.22 15.14
N THR A 512 -14.73 12.34 13.91
CA THR A 512 -14.67 13.58 13.13
C THR A 512 -16.00 14.33 13.25
N HIS A 513 -15.99 15.63 12.94
CA HIS A 513 -17.17 16.50 12.97
C HIS A 513 -17.43 17.06 11.59
N VAL A 514 -18.63 16.85 11.04
CA VAL A 514 -18.95 17.22 9.66
C VAL A 514 -20.13 18.21 9.58
N ALA A 515 -20.02 19.16 8.65
CA ALA A 515 -21.13 20.02 8.23
C ALA A 515 -21.25 19.96 6.70
N ASP A 516 -22.42 19.59 6.20
CA ASP A 516 -22.73 19.52 4.77
C ASP A 516 -23.46 20.82 4.35
N LEU A 517 -22.81 21.64 3.53
CA LEU A 517 -23.41 22.87 3.02
C LEU A 517 -24.21 22.59 1.72
N PRO A 518 -25.42 23.14 1.57
CA PRO A 518 -26.31 22.84 0.45
C PRO A 518 -25.88 23.53 -0.86
N THR A 519 -24.71 23.15 -1.38
CA THR A 519 -24.05 23.78 -2.51
C THR A 519 -24.34 23.14 -3.88
N ALA A 520 -25.02 21.98 -3.92
CA ALA A 520 -25.24 21.23 -5.16
C ALA A 520 -26.02 22.02 -6.24
N GLY A 521 -26.86 22.98 -5.83
CA GLY A 521 -27.65 23.82 -6.73
C GLY A 521 -26.93 25.08 -7.25
N LEU A 522 -25.69 25.33 -6.82
CA LEU A 522 -24.98 26.56 -7.19
C LEU A 522 -24.54 26.57 -8.66
N ALA A 523 -24.58 27.77 -9.26
CA ALA A 523 -24.18 28.00 -10.64
C ALA A 523 -22.64 28.08 -10.77
N ALA A 524 -22.16 27.92 -12.01
CA ALA A 524 -20.76 28.21 -12.35
C ALA A 524 -20.43 29.68 -12.01
N GLY A 525 -19.24 29.94 -11.50
CA GLY A 525 -18.78 31.24 -11.01
C GLY A 525 -19.21 31.58 -9.58
N ALA A 526 -20.03 30.75 -8.92
CA ALA A 526 -20.40 30.97 -7.53
C ALA A 526 -19.20 30.87 -6.59
N CYS A 527 -19.22 31.69 -5.54
CA CYS A 527 -18.21 31.74 -4.49
C CYS A 527 -18.85 31.39 -3.15
N ILE A 528 -18.24 30.49 -2.40
CA ILE A 528 -18.65 30.08 -1.07
C ILE A 528 -17.59 30.62 -0.11
N LEU A 529 -18.00 31.54 0.78
CA LEU A 529 -17.17 32.06 1.85
C LEU A 529 -17.59 31.41 3.17
N PHE A 530 -16.64 31.03 4.00
CA PHE A 530 -16.95 30.53 5.35
C PHE A 530 -15.81 30.76 6.34
N THR A 531 -16.17 30.80 7.60
CA THR A 531 -15.26 30.83 8.75
C THR A 531 -15.78 29.90 9.83
N LEU A 532 -14.96 29.58 10.82
CA LEU A 532 -15.29 28.60 11.86
C LEU A 532 -15.37 29.26 13.24
N LEU A 533 -16.43 28.96 13.98
CA LEU A 533 -16.52 29.16 15.42
C LEU A 533 -16.31 27.81 16.11
N TRP A 534 -15.15 27.59 16.71
CA TRP A 534 -14.84 26.37 17.46
C TRP A 534 -15.65 26.31 18.75
N LEU A 535 -16.33 25.16 19.01
CA LEU A 535 -17.25 24.96 20.14
C LEU A 535 -16.60 24.13 21.27
N GLY A 536 -15.31 24.35 21.56
CA GLY A 536 -14.61 23.70 22.66
C GLY A 536 -15.01 24.27 24.05
N SER A 537 -14.17 24.02 25.06
CA SER A 537 -14.37 24.56 26.43
C SER A 537 -14.46 26.09 26.49
N GLN A 538 -13.87 26.77 25.54
CA GLN A 538 -14.06 28.19 25.25
C GLN A 538 -14.39 28.34 23.76
N GLN A 539 -15.48 29.01 23.46
CA GLN A 539 -15.82 29.33 22.07
C GLN A 539 -14.81 30.32 21.51
N ARG A 540 -14.29 30.02 20.30
CA ARG A 540 -13.27 30.82 19.65
C ARG A 540 -13.49 30.88 18.15
N TRP A 541 -13.56 32.11 17.60
CA TRP A 541 -13.52 32.30 16.16
C TRP A 541 -12.13 31.97 15.59
N GLU A 542 -12.12 31.32 14.43
CA GLU A 542 -10.91 31.05 13.66
C GLU A 542 -10.23 32.36 13.20
N ASN A 543 -11.04 33.38 12.90
CA ASN A 543 -10.63 34.68 12.32
C ASN A 543 -9.91 34.54 10.97
N ILE A 544 -10.26 33.51 10.22
CA ILE A 544 -9.79 33.27 8.85
C ILE A 544 -11.04 33.04 8.01
N ASP A 545 -11.16 33.79 6.91
CA ASP A 545 -12.18 33.56 5.89
C ASP A 545 -11.61 32.61 4.84
N TYR A 546 -12.31 31.52 4.62
CA TYR A 546 -12.00 30.54 3.58
C TYR A 546 -12.89 30.78 2.36
N GLU A 547 -12.35 30.54 1.20
CA GLU A 547 -13.06 30.72 -0.06
C GLU A 547 -12.98 29.45 -0.91
N ILE A 548 -14.13 29.02 -1.43
CA ILE A 548 -14.20 27.93 -2.42
C ILE A 548 -15.00 28.44 -3.61
N ARG A 549 -14.46 28.25 -4.81
CA ARG A 549 -15.08 28.66 -6.07
C ARG A 549 -15.61 27.48 -6.86
N ILE A 550 -16.77 27.67 -7.49
CA ILE A 550 -17.24 26.79 -8.55
C ILE A 550 -16.70 27.37 -9.86
N PRO A 551 -15.80 26.67 -10.59
CA PRO A 551 -15.21 27.19 -11.82
C PRO A 551 -16.28 27.65 -12.82
N GLY A 552 -15.99 28.72 -13.55
CA GLY A 552 -16.77 29.12 -14.74
C GLY A 552 -16.62 28.08 -15.86
N GLU A 553 -17.55 28.08 -16.79
CA GLU A 553 -17.49 27.23 -18.00
C GLU A 553 -16.28 27.57 -18.87
#